data_5ea735ee940e3ec47ea19d9209201bce
#
_entry.id   5ea735ee940e3ec47ea19d9209201bce
#
_cell.length_a   1.000
_cell.length_b   1.000
_cell.length_c   1.000
_cell.angle_alpha   90.00
_cell.angle_beta   90.00
_cell.angle_gamma   90.00
#
_symmetry.space_group_name_H-M   'P 1'
#
loop_
_entity.id
_entity.type
_entity.pdbx_description
1 polymer ?
#
loop_
_entity_poly.entity_id
_entity_poly.type
_entity_poly.pdbx_seq_one_letter_code
_entity_poly.pdbx_strand_id
1 'polypeptide(L)'
;MSALYGTEIPFVNSAFDIAVTTKTDPRSLRADARRNRERVLAAAREQFAEHGLDVHMEQIARAAGVGVGTVYRHFPAKEDLLKALADERFARFADKARAALGDPDAWNGFCGLMRESARVTAEDRALSEAMNQLPDLCTASAEKVRLIELSRELIERAQASGAMRADFSADDVPSLMRGLARATAPHDTGPPAMSWERYLEIMLAGLRPPRPGTLPGGRS
;
A
#
# COMPACT_ATOMS: atom_id res chain seq x y z
N MET A 1 -88.27 40.00 4.24
CA MET A 1 -87.81 40.28 2.87
C MET A 1 -86.34 40.06 2.75
N SER A 2 -86.04 39.19 1.83
CA SER A 2 -84.80 39.05 1.02
C SER A 2 -83.51 38.76 1.74
N ALA A 3 -82.99 37.59 1.67
CA ALA A 3 -82.47 36.80 0.52
C ALA A 3 -81.01 37.08 0.24
N LEU A 4 -80.20 35.96 0.30
CA LEU A 4 -79.14 35.58 -0.59
C LEU A 4 -77.74 36.22 -0.34
N TYR A 5 -76.68 35.58 -0.26
CA TYR A 5 -76.12 34.57 -1.14
C TYR A 5 -75.03 33.79 -0.36
N GLY A 6 -75.11 32.45 -0.41
CA GLY A 6 -73.98 31.56 -0.13
C GLY A 6 -73.05 31.55 -1.34
N THR A 7 -71.78 31.59 -1.07
CA THR A 7 -70.77 31.19 -2.05
C THR A 7 -69.86 30.19 -1.37
N GLU A 8 -70.09 28.93 -1.66
CA GLU A 8 -69.18 27.86 -1.33
C GLU A 8 -67.90 27.99 -2.17
N ILE A 9 -66.76 28.14 -1.50
CA ILE A 9 -65.47 28.03 -2.18
C ILE A 9 -65.05 26.57 -2.02
N PRO A 10 -64.82 25.82 -3.12
CA PRO A 10 -64.33 24.42 -3.01
C PRO A 10 -62.90 24.42 -2.49
N PHE A 11 -62.72 23.70 -1.39
CA PHE A 11 -61.45 23.40 -0.77
C PHE A 11 -60.69 22.48 -1.75
N VAL A 12 -59.71 23.03 -2.50
CA VAL A 12 -58.80 22.22 -3.33
C VAL A 12 -57.76 21.63 -2.38
N ASN A 13 -57.97 20.38 -2.05
CA ASN A 13 -57.03 19.54 -1.33
C ASN A 13 -55.90 19.17 -2.27
N SER A 14 -54.83 20.00 -2.34
CA SER A 14 -53.64 19.67 -3.10
C SER A 14 -52.67 18.90 -2.17
N ALA A 15 -52.92 17.63 -2.06
CA ALA A 15 -51.96 16.69 -1.53
C ALA A 15 -50.78 16.59 -2.53
N PHE A 16 -49.74 17.38 -2.32
CA PHE A 16 -48.45 17.18 -2.94
C PHE A 16 -47.65 16.21 -2.07
N ASP A 17 -48.04 14.93 -2.12
CA ASP A 17 -47.23 13.83 -1.63
C ASP A 17 -46.19 13.47 -2.70
N ILE A 18 -45.08 14.19 -2.73
CA ILE A 18 -43.90 13.74 -3.44
C ILE A 18 -42.97 13.11 -2.38
N ALA A 19 -43.35 11.94 -1.92
CA ALA A 19 -42.42 11.01 -1.31
C ALA A 19 -41.57 10.39 -2.41
N VAL A 20 -40.56 11.11 -2.89
CA VAL A 20 -39.49 10.53 -3.68
C VAL A 20 -38.59 9.75 -2.73
N THR A 21 -39.05 8.58 -2.33
CA THR A 21 -38.21 7.57 -1.71
C THR A 21 -37.35 6.97 -2.82
N THR A 22 -36.27 7.66 -3.18
CA THR A 22 -35.22 7.04 -3.99
C THR A 22 -34.63 5.91 -3.16
N LYS A 23 -35.15 4.71 -3.35
CA LYS A 23 -34.59 3.47 -2.83
C LYS A 23 -33.22 3.29 -3.47
N THR A 24 -32.19 3.86 -2.83
CA THR A 24 -30.81 3.77 -3.31
C THR A 24 -30.44 2.29 -3.41
N ASP A 25 -30.15 1.79 -4.59
CA ASP A 25 -29.78 0.40 -4.83
C ASP A 25 -28.59 0.03 -3.92
N PRO A 26 -28.69 -1.04 -3.11
CA PRO A 26 -27.58 -1.50 -2.27
C PRO A 26 -26.27 -1.75 -3.02
N ARG A 27 -26.34 -2.05 -4.33
CA ARG A 27 -25.19 -2.22 -5.20
C ARG A 27 -24.50 -0.86 -5.47
N SER A 28 -25.28 0.18 -5.70
CA SER A 28 -24.80 1.55 -5.88
C SER A 28 -24.10 2.05 -4.61
N LEU A 29 -24.70 1.85 -3.44
CA LEU A 29 -24.09 2.26 -2.15
C LEU A 29 -22.74 1.56 -1.89
N ARG A 30 -22.62 0.28 -2.22
CA ARG A 30 -21.35 -0.46 -2.09
C ARG A 30 -20.31 0.04 -3.08
N ALA A 31 -20.71 0.35 -4.30
CA ALA A 31 -19.81 0.90 -5.32
C ALA A 31 -19.32 2.31 -4.92
N ASP A 32 -20.20 3.15 -4.37
CA ASP A 32 -19.84 4.48 -3.86
C ASP A 32 -18.89 4.40 -2.66
N ALA A 33 -19.16 3.50 -1.73
CA ALA A 33 -18.29 3.28 -0.57
C ALA A 33 -16.88 2.81 -1.00
N ARG A 34 -16.80 1.89 -1.99
CA ARG A 34 -15.51 1.46 -2.55
C ARG A 34 -14.77 2.61 -3.22
N ARG A 35 -15.43 3.40 -4.07
CA ARG A 35 -14.83 4.58 -4.72
C ARG A 35 -14.33 5.59 -3.70
N ASN A 36 -15.11 5.85 -2.66
CA ASN A 36 -14.68 6.77 -1.60
C ASN A 36 -13.45 6.24 -0.85
N ARG A 37 -13.40 4.93 -0.55
CA ARG A 37 -12.24 4.30 0.07
C ARG A 37 -10.98 4.44 -0.81
N GLU A 38 -11.11 4.18 -2.11
CA GLU A 38 -10.01 4.31 -3.09
C GLU A 38 -9.52 5.77 -3.17
N ARG A 39 -10.43 6.75 -3.19
CA ARG A 39 -10.08 8.18 -3.18
C ARG A 39 -9.33 8.58 -1.90
N VAL A 40 -9.77 8.09 -0.75
CA VAL A 40 -9.10 8.36 0.53
C VAL A 40 -7.70 7.78 0.54
N LEU A 41 -7.49 6.54 0.06
CA LEU A 41 -6.18 5.91 -0.02
C LEU A 41 -5.25 6.64 -0.99
N ALA A 42 -5.75 7.07 -2.16
CA ALA A 42 -4.97 7.86 -3.11
C ALA A 42 -4.51 9.19 -2.50
N ALA A 43 -5.45 9.95 -1.90
CA ALA A 43 -5.15 11.22 -1.24
C ALA A 43 -4.19 11.02 -0.05
N ALA A 44 -4.36 9.96 0.74
CA ALA A 44 -3.46 9.67 1.85
C ALA A 44 -2.03 9.41 1.38
N ARG A 45 -1.85 8.66 0.29
CA ARG A 45 -0.52 8.41 -0.29
C ARG A 45 0.17 9.70 -0.70
N GLU A 46 -0.54 10.59 -1.39
CA GLU A 46 -0.03 11.89 -1.81
C GLU A 46 0.32 12.77 -0.60
N GLN A 47 -0.58 12.87 0.37
CA GLN A 47 -0.38 13.70 1.56
C GLN A 47 0.79 13.19 2.43
N PHE A 48 0.92 11.88 2.62
CA PHE A 48 2.07 11.31 3.33
C PHE A 48 3.38 11.50 2.56
N ALA A 49 3.38 11.39 1.24
CA ALA A 49 4.57 11.61 0.43
C ALA A 49 5.06 13.07 0.52
N GLU A 50 4.15 14.03 0.57
CA GLU A 50 4.45 15.46 0.58
C GLU A 50 4.78 15.99 1.99
N HIS A 51 4.05 15.53 3.02
CA HIS A 51 4.08 16.11 4.36
C HIS A 51 4.53 15.14 5.45
N GLY A 52 4.89 13.90 5.10
CA GLY A 52 5.30 12.87 6.06
C GLY A 52 4.14 12.34 6.90
N LEU A 53 4.51 11.73 8.03
CA LEU A 53 3.53 11.08 8.92
C LEU A 53 2.74 12.06 9.82
N ASP A 54 3.06 13.36 9.82
CA ASP A 54 2.38 14.35 10.67
C ASP A 54 1.02 14.81 10.11
N VAL A 55 0.67 14.34 8.92
CA VAL A 55 -0.63 14.63 8.26
C VAL A 55 -1.81 14.18 9.14
N HIS A 56 -2.81 15.05 9.28
CA HIS A 56 -4.04 14.78 9.99
C HIS A 56 -5.13 14.22 9.07
N MET A 57 -6.05 13.42 9.64
CA MET A 57 -7.14 12.78 8.88
C MET A 57 -8.05 13.78 8.18
N GLU A 58 -8.21 14.98 8.73
CA GLU A 58 -8.97 16.09 8.14
C GLU A 58 -8.34 16.63 6.85
N GLN A 59 -7.01 16.65 6.79
CA GLN A 59 -6.27 17.08 5.59
C GLN A 59 -6.47 16.04 4.47
N ILE A 60 -6.38 14.76 4.81
CA ILE A 60 -6.64 13.65 3.89
C ILE A 60 -8.09 13.68 3.38
N ALA A 61 -9.08 13.93 4.26
CA ALA A 61 -10.48 14.06 3.87
C ALA A 61 -10.70 15.19 2.86
N ARG A 62 -10.07 16.34 3.11
CA ARG A 62 -10.12 17.50 2.21
C ARG A 62 -9.49 17.19 0.86
N ALA A 63 -8.30 16.58 0.83
CA ALA A 63 -7.61 16.19 -0.39
C ALA A 63 -8.40 15.13 -1.18
N ALA A 64 -9.04 14.18 -0.49
CA ALA A 64 -9.90 13.17 -1.10
C ALA A 64 -11.24 13.74 -1.61
N GLY A 65 -11.63 14.97 -1.22
CA GLY A 65 -12.93 15.56 -1.53
C GLY A 65 -14.08 14.78 -0.91
N VAL A 66 -13.92 14.28 0.32
CA VAL A 66 -14.95 13.58 1.09
C VAL A 66 -15.12 14.21 2.47
N GLY A 67 -16.27 13.97 3.11
CA GLY A 67 -16.47 14.40 4.49
C GLY A 67 -15.54 13.63 5.44
N VAL A 68 -15.04 14.32 6.49
CA VAL A 68 -14.16 13.71 7.50
C VAL A 68 -14.82 12.49 8.18
N GLY A 69 -16.13 12.52 8.43
CA GLY A 69 -16.88 11.36 8.93
C GLY A 69 -16.87 10.15 7.98
N THR A 70 -16.71 10.37 6.68
CA THR A 70 -16.55 9.29 5.71
C THR A 70 -15.18 8.63 5.85
N VAL A 71 -14.13 9.43 6.09
CA VAL A 71 -12.77 8.90 6.33
C VAL A 71 -12.76 8.04 7.59
N TYR A 72 -13.24 8.55 8.73
CA TYR A 72 -13.28 7.81 9.99
C TYR A 72 -14.19 6.56 9.96
N ARG A 73 -15.21 6.54 9.10
CA ARG A 73 -16.02 5.34 8.87
C ARG A 73 -15.26 4.21 8.19
N HIS A 74 -14.35 4.54 7.26
CA HIS A 74 -13.51 3.57 6.55
C HIS A 74 -12.23 3.23 7.31
N PHE A 75 -11.68 4.22 8.02
CA PHE A 75 -10.40 4.15 8.71
C PHE A 75 -10.55 4.84 10.07
N PRO A 76 -10.97 4.09 11.12
CA PRO A 76 -11.19 4.64 12.46
C PRO A 76 -9.97 5.32 13.07
N ALA A 77 -8.77 4.85 12.73
CA ALA A 77 -7.50 5.42 13.15
C ALA A 77 -6.57 5.63 11.94
N LYS A 78 -5.55 6.45 12.12
CA LYS A 78 -4.51 6.69 11.12
C LYS A 78 -3.72 5.41 10.80
N GLU A 79 -3.52 4.58 11.80
CA GLU A 79 -2.87 3.27 11.70
C GLU A 79 -3.64 2.33 10.75
N ASP A 80 -4.98 2.39 10.75
CA ASP A 80 -5.82 1.60 9.82
C ASP A 80 -5.61 2.03 8.37
N LEU A 81 -5.41 3.33 8.16
CA LEU A 81 -5.11 3.89 6.84
C LEU A 81 -3.71 3.48 6.37
N LEU A 82 -2.70 3.59 7.26
CA LEU A 82 -1.33 3.16 6.97
C LEU A 82 -1.26 1.66 6.69
N LYS A 83 -2.02 0.84 7.46
CA LYS A 83 -2.13 -0.59 7.24
C LYS A 83 -2.72 -0.91 5.85
N ALA A 84 -3.79 -0.22 5.47
CA ALA A 84 -4.38 -0.41 4.15
C ALA A 84 -3.42 -0.04 3.01
N LEU A 85 -2.62 1.03 3.16
CA LEU A 85 -1.58 1.41 2.21
C LEU A 85 -0.44 0.38 2.14
N ALA A 86 -0.05 -0.19 3.29
CA ALA A 86 0.94 -1.26 3.33
C ALA A 86 0.43 -2.54 2.65
N ASP A 87 -0.84 -2.92 2.88
CA ASP A 87 -1.47 -4.06 2.22
C ASP A 87 -1.52 -3.88 0.69
N GLU A 88 -1.87 -2.69 0.19
CA GLU A 88 -1.82 -2.38 -1.25
C GLU A 88 -0.39 -2.47 -1.82
N ARG A 89 0.62 -2.05 -1.06
CA ARG A 89 2.03 -2.20 -1.45
C ARG A 89 2.42 -3.67 -1.54
N PHE A 90 2.08 -4.48 -0.54
CA PHE A 90 2.35 -5.92 -0.56
C PHE A 90 1.63 -6.64 -1.68
N ALA A 91 0.37 -6.29 -1.97
CA ALA A 91 -0.39 -6.85 -3.08
C ALA A 91 0.32 -6.60 -4.42
N ARG A 92 0.78 -5.36 -4.67
CA ARG A 92 1.56 -5.03 -5.88
C ARG A 92 2.86 -5.81 -5.99
N PHE A 93 3.57 -5.98 -4.88
CA PHE A 93 4.81 -6.78 -4.86
C PHE A 93 4.53 -8.26 -5.07
N ALA A 94 3.45 -8.79 -4.49
CA ALA A 94 3.03 -10.17 -4.71
C ALA A 94 2.64 -10.44 -6.17
N ASP A 95 1.96 -9.49 -6.82
CA ASP A 95 1.64 -9.60 -8.26
C ASP A 95 2.92 -9.54 -9.12
N LYS A 96 3.90 -8.71 -8.73
CA LYS A 96 5.21 -8.66 -9.39
C LYS A 96 5.99 -9.96 -9.19
N ALA A 97 5.98 -10.54 -7.98
CA ALA A 97 6.61 -11.81 -7.69
C ALA A 97 5.98 -12.95 -8.50
N ARG A 98 4.64 -12.96 -8.59
CA ARG A 98 3.90 -13.93 -9.43
C ARG A 98 4.28 -13.81 -10.90
N ALA A 99 4.38 -12.60 -11.44
CA ALA A 99 4.82 -12.38 -12.81
C ALA A 99 6.27 -12.85 -13.02
N ALA A 100 7.15 -12.60 -12.03
CA ALA A 100 8.54 -13.01 -12.08
C ALA A 100 8.74 -14.53 -12.09
N LEU A 101 7.82 -15.31 -11.51
CA LEU A 101 7.82 -16.78 -11.60
C LEU A 101 7.61 -17.28 -13.03
N GLY A 102 7.08 -16.47 -13.94
CA GLY A 102 6.98 -16.77 -15.37
C GLY A 102 8.29 -16.54 -16.14
N ASP A 103 9.30 -15.90 -15.55
CA ASP A 103 10.60 -15.70 -16.18
C ASP A 103 11.37 -17.05 -16.22
N PRO A 104 11.89 -17.47 -17.38
CA PRO A 104 12.71 -18.67 -17.47
C PRO A 104 14.01 -18.57 -16.65
N ASP A 105 14.56 -17.36 -16.47
CA ASP A 105 15.68 -17.08 -15.56
C ASP A 105 15.16 -16.58 -14.21
N ALA A 106 15.12 -17.48 -13.23
CA ALA A 106 14.64 -17.18 -11.88
C ALA A 106 15.46 -16.08 -11.18
N TRP A 107 16.77 -15.97 -11.44
CA TRP A 107 17.59 -14.90 -10.91
C TRP A 107 17.19 -13.54 -11.49
N ASN A 108 16.95 -13.46 -12.79
CA ASN A 108 16.48 -12.27 -13.46
C ASN A 108 15.10 -11.83 -12.90
N GLY A 109 14.18 -12.79 -12.75
CA GLY A 109 12.89 -12.56 -12.12
C GLY A 109 13.01 -11.99 -10.69
N PHE A 110 13.88 -12.59 -9.86
CA PHE A 110 14.17 -12.10 -8.52
C PHE A 110 14.76 -10.69 -8.52
N CYS A 111 15.75 -10.42 -9.37
CA CYS A 111 16.32 -9.08 -9.53
C CYS A 111 15.28 -8.04 -9.93
N GLY A 112 14.33 -8.40 -10.80
CA GLY A 112 13.21 -7.54 -11.19
C GLY A 112 12.29 -7.19 -10.03
N LEU A 113 11.93 -8.19 -9.21
CA LEU A 113 11.15 -7.99 -7.98
C LEU A 113 11.88 -7.09 -6.99
N MET A 114 13.15 -7.35 -6.73
CA MET A 114 13.97 -6.56 -5.79
C MET A 114 14.15 -5.12 -6.26
N ARG A 115 14.34 -4.90 -7.56
CA ARG A 115 14.45 -3.55 -8.14
C ARG A 115 13.17 -2.75 -7.95
N GLU A 116 12.02 -3.34 -8.23
CA GLU A 116 10.72 -2.68 -8.01
C GLU A 116 10.49 -2.39 -6.52
N SER A 117 10.80 -3.35 -5.65
CA SER A 117 10.68 -3.17 -4.19
C SER A 117 11.59 -2.05 -3.68
N ALA A 118 12.83 -1.98 -4.15
CA ALA A 118 13.80 -0.95 -3.78
C ALA A 118 13.35 0.43 -4.25
N ARG A 119 12.90 0.55 -5.50
CA ARG A 119 12.41 1.79 -6.08
C ARG A 119 11.23 2.34 -5.25
N VAL A 120 10.20 1.52 -5.02
CA VAL A 120 9.02 1.92 -4.24
C VAL A 120 9.40 2.28 -2.80
N THR A 121 10.34 1.55 -2.19
CA THR A 121 10.81 1.84 -0.83
C THR A 121 11.52 3.20 -0.75
N ALA A 122 12.29 3.56 -1.77
CA ALA A 122 13.00 4.83 -1.85
C ALA A 122 12.07 6.01 -2.19
N GLU A 123 11.06 5.79 -3.03
CA GLU A 123 10.10 6.82 -3.46
C GLU A 123 9.05 7.11 -2.38
N ASP A 124 8.49 6.08 -1.76
CA ASP A 124 7.44 6.19 -0.73
C ASP A 124 8.04 6.07 0.67
N ARG A 125 8.77 7.09 1.07
CA ARG A 125 9.55 7.12 2.33
C ARG A 125 8.65 7.13 3.55
N ALA A 126 7.57 7.91 3.54
CA ALA A 126 6.70 8.05 4.70
C ALA A 126 6.09 6.70 5.10
N LEU A 127 5.55 5.95 4.12
CA LEU A 127 5.03 4.62 4.41
C LEU A 127 6.15 3.63 4.80
N SER A 128 7.34 3.75 4.19
CA SER A 128 8.50 2.90 4.56
C SER A 128 8.96 3.18 5.99
N GLU A 129 8.94 4.44 6.41
CA GLU A 129 9.23 4.85 7.78
C GLU A 129 8.17 4.35 8.76
N ALA A 130 6.86 4.52 8.45
CA ALA A 130 5.77 3.98 9.25
C ALA A 130 5.90 2.47 9.45
N MET A 131 6.19 1.71 8.40
CA MET A 131 6.39 0.26 8.47
C MET A 131 7.60 -0.14 9.33
N ASN A 132 8.62 0.72 9.42
CA ASN A 132 9.79 0.49 10.27
C ASN A 132 9.54 0.85 11.74
N GLN A 133 8.78 1.93 11.99
CA GLN A 133 8.48 2.42 13.34
C GLN A 133 7.35 1.63 14.01
N LEU A 134 6.43 1.08 13.24
CA LEU A 134 5.26 0.33 13.69
C LEU A 134 5.33 -1.12 13.21
N PRO A 135 6.12 -2.01 13.88
CA PRO A 135 6.32 -3.39 13.44
C PRO A 135 5.01 -4.16 13.30
N ASP A 136 4.02 -3.85 14.15
CA ASP A 136 2.72 -4.52 14.19
C ASP A 136 1.80 -4.11 13.02
N LEU A 137 2.13 -3.01 12.33
CA LEU A 137 1.34 -2.50 11.20
C LEU A 137 1.06 -3.57 10.13
N CYS A 138 2.00 -4.50 9.94
CA CYS A 138 1.95 -5.50 8.88
C CYS A 138 1.87 -6.94 9.40
N THR A 139 1.65 -7.16 10.70
CA THR A 139 1.75 -8.49 11.31
C THR A 139 0.67 -9.45 10.78
N ALA A 140 -0.55 -8.96 10.55
CA ALA A 140 -1.70 -9.76 10.11
C ALA A 140 -2.02 -9.60 8.61
N SER A 141 -1.07 -9.10 7.80
CA SER A 141 -1.32 -8.88 6.36
C SER A 141 -1.28 -10.18 5.56
N ALA A 142 -2.40 -10.57 4.97
CA ALA A 142 -2.49 -11.72 4.06
C ALA A 142 -1.64 -11.51 2.79
N GLU A 143 -1.57 -10.27 2.29
CA GLU A 143 -0.79 -9.92 1.11
C GLU A 143 0.72 -10.01 1.38
N LYS A 144 1.16 -9.69 2.60
CA LYS A 144 2.54 -9.91 3.03
C LYS A 144 2.88 -11.40 3.05
N VAL A 145 2.01 -12.24 3.61
CA VAL A 145 2.20 -13.71 3.62
C VAL A 145 2.31 -14.23 2.19
N ARG A 146 1.38 -13.85 1.32
CA ARG A 146 1.39 -14.21 -0.10
C ARG A 146 2.68 -13.78 -0.81
N LEU A 147 3.17 -12.56 -0.55
CA LEU A 147 4.45 -12.08 -1.10
C LEU A 147 5.63 -12.93 -0.65
N ILE A 148 5.68 -13.29 0.65
CA ILE A 148 6.76 -14.12 1.19
C ILE A 148 6.76 -15.50 0.54
N GLU A 149 5.60 -16.13 0.36
CA GLU A 149 5.46 -17.44 -0.29
C GLU A 149 5.96 -17.41 -1.73
N LEU A 150 5.51 -16.42 -2.53
CA LEU A 150 5.95 -16.25 -3.91
C LEU A 150 7.45 -15.92 -4.02
N SER A 151 7.96 -15.13 -3.07
CA SER A 151 9.39 -14.81 -3.02
C SER A 151 10.24 -16.05 -2.68
N ARG A 152 9.74 -16.91 -1.78
CA ARG A 152 10.40 -18.18 -1.43
C ARG A 152 10.53 -19.08 -2.64
N GLU A 153 9.45 -19.30 -3.39
CA GLU A 153 9.48 -20.11 -4.62
C GLU A 153 10.50 -19.56 -5.64
N LEU A 154 10.55 -18.24 -5.82
CA LEU A 154 11.47 -17.59 -6.74
C LEU A 154 12.94 -17.74 -6.28
N ILE A 155 13.20 -17.63 -4.99
CA ILE A 155 14.52 -17.84 -4.38
C ILE A 155 14.97 -19.29 -4.55
N GLU A 156 14.11 -20.26 -4.22
CA GLU A 156 14.40 -21.70 -4.36
C GLU A 156 14.75 -22.07 -5.81
N ARG A 157 14.04 -21.53 -6.80
CA ARG A 157 14.36 -21.72 -8.21
C ARG A 157 15.71 -21.12 -8.60
N ALA A 158 16.03 -19.92 -8.09
CA ALA A 158 17.32 -19.28 -8.35
C ALA A 158 18.49 -20.02 -7.69
N GLN A 159 18.26 -20.63 -6.51
CA GLN A 159 19.23 -21.49 -5.83
C GLN A 159 19.42 -22.82 -6.57
N ALA A 160 18.34 -23.46 -7.00
CA ALA A 160 18.40 -24.71 -7.77
C ALA A 160 19.15 -24.56 -9.09
N SER A 161 19.08 -23.38 -9.73
CA SER A 161 19.87 -23.07 -10.93
C SER A 161 21.34 -22.72 -10.65
N GLY A 162 21.75 -22.66 -9.37
CA GLY A 162 23.10 -22.23 -8.97
C GLY A 162 23.35 -20.74 -9.15
N ALA A 163 22.33 -19.92 -9.41
CA ALA A 163 22.46 -18.48 -9.62
C ALA A 163 22.46 -17.67 -8.33
N MET A 164 21.98 -18.24 -7.23
CA MET A 164 21.88 -17.61 -5.90
C MET A 164 22.55 -18.47 -4.83
N ARG A 165 23.11 -17.83 -3.80
CA ARG A 165 23.71 -18.50 -2.64
C ARG A 165 22.64 -19.30 -1.86
N ALA A 166 23.02 -20.48 -1.38
CA ALA A 166 22.08 -21.45 -0.81
C ALA A 166 21.58 -21.06 0.61
N ASP A 167 22.31 -20.19 1.33
CA ASP A 167 22.04 -19.77 2.69
C ASP A 167 21.15 -18.51 2.80
N PHE A 168 20.66 -17.98 1.66
CA PHE A 168 19.71 -16.86 1.62
C PHE A 168 18.27 -17.37 1.65
N SER A 169 17.39 -16.69 2.38
CA SER A 169 15.98 -17.04 2.51
C SER A 169 15.04 -15.86 2.26
N ALA A 170 13.76 -16.15 2.04
CA ALA A 170 12.73 -15.12 1.90
C ALA A 170 12.57 -14.29 3.18
N ASP A 171 12.93 -14.83 4.34
CA ASP A 171 12.85 -14.15 5.64
C ASP A 171 13.95 -13.07 5.80
N ASP A 172 15.01 -13.12 4.97
CA ASP A 172 16.07 -12.10 4.95
C ASP A 172 15.65 -10.84 4.18
N VAL A 173 14.72 -10.97 3.22
CA VAL A 173 14.29 -9.87 2.33
C VAL A 173 13.78 -8.64 3.10
N PRO A 174 12.92 -8.76 4.12
CA PRO A 174 12.49 -7.61 4.90
C PRO A 174 13.64 -6.85 5.57
N SER A 175 14.66 -7.55 6.04
CA SER A 175 15.85 -6.94 6.66
C SER A 175 16.69 -6.18 5.64
N LEU A 176 16.87 -6.73 4.45
CA LEU A 176 17.56 -6.06 3.34
C LEU A 176 16.81 -4.80 2.91
N MET A 177 15.47 -4.84 2.80
CA MET A 177 14.66 -3.68 2.44
C MET A 177 14.69 -2.58 3.52
N ARG A 178 14.71 -2.94 4.82
CA ARG A 178 14.93 -1.98 5.92
C ARG A 178 16.31 -1.33 5.84
N GLY A 179 17.34 -2.12 5.55
CA GLY A 179 18.70 -1.61 5.34
C GLY A 179 18.75 -0.60 4.20
N LEU A 180 18.12 -0.92 3.06
CA LEU A 180 18.00 -0.02 1.92
C LEU A 180 17.29 1.28 2.31
N ALA A 181 16.11 1.21 2.95
CA ALA A 181 15.36 2.39 3.38
C ALA A 181 16.19 3.33 4.26
N ARG A 182 16.99 2.76 5.18
CA ARG A 182 17.88 3.53 6.07
C ARG A 182 19.10 4.11 5.33
N ALA A 183 19.74 3.34 4.47
CA ALA A 183 20.95 3.76 3.75
C ALA A 183 20.67 4.84 2.71
N THR A 184 19.44 4.91 2.20
CA THR A 184 19.02 5.86 1.16
C THR A 184 18.21 7.04 1.72
N ALA A 185 17.94 7.06 3.02
CA ALA A 185 17.33 8.21 3.68
C ALA A 185 18.26 9.43 3.67
N PRO A 186 17.76 10.65 3.46
CA PRO A 186 18.54 11.85 3.64
C PRO A 186 19.04 11.95 5.08
N HIS A 187 20.27 12.42 5.24
CA HIS A 187 20.88 12.69 6.54
C HIS A 187 21.21 14.17 6.62
N ASP A 188 20.89 14.78 7.75
CA ASP A 188 21.23 16.21 7.99
C ASP A 188 22.73 16.39 8.23
N THR A 189 23.43 15.34 8.66
CA THR A 189 24.86 15.33 8.96
C THR A 189 25.51 14.04 8.48
N GLY A 190 26.67 14.14 7.84
CA GLY A 190 27.41 12.96 7.37
C GLY A 190 27.62 12.92 5.86
N PRO A 191 28.14 11.81 5.31
CA PRO A 191 28.28 11.64 3.87
C PRO A 191 26.91 11.61 3.19
N PRO A 192 26.83 12.00 1.89
CA PRO A 192 25.57 11.95 1.14
C PRO A 192 25.00 10.54 1.15
N ALA A 193 23.67 10.44 1.25
CA ALA A 193 22.97 9.16 1.20
C ALA A 193 23.32 8.40 -0.09
N MET A 194 23.52 7.10 0.03
CA MET A 194 23.75 6.24 -1.13
C MET A 194 22.47 6.17 -1.98
N SER A 195 22.61 6.17 -3.32
CA SER A 195 21.44 5.94 -4.18
C SER A 195 20.90 4.51 -3.99
N TRP A 196 19.59 4.34 -4.11
CA TRP A 196 18.97 3.03 -3.92
C TRP A 196 19.44 2.02 -4.98
N GLU A 197 19.75 2.47 -6.18
CA GLU A 197 20.28 1.63 -7.26
C GLU A 197 21.65 1.05 -6.87
N ARG A 198 22.54 1.90 -6.33
CA ARG A 198 23.87 1.47 -5.92
C ARG A 198 23.80 0.50 -4.74
N TYR A 199 22.92 0.79 -3.76
CA TYR A 199 22.70 -0.12 -2.64
C TYR A 199 22.20 -1.49 -3.13
N LEU A 200 21.22 -1.48 -4.03
CA LEU A 200 20.66 -2.68 -4.62
C LEU A 200 21.69 -3.49 -5.41
N GLU A 201 22.54 -2.84 -6.22
CA GLU A 201 23.62 -3.50 -6.96
C GLU A 201 24.56 -4.27 -6.03
N ILE A 202 25.01 -3.62 -4.96
CA ILE A 202 25.91 -4.24 -3.96
C ILE A 202 25.22 -5.42 -3.29
N MET A 203 23.97 -5.24 -2.90
CA MET A 203 23.16 -6.26 -2.26
C MET A 203 22.97 -7.48 -3.16
N LEU A 204 22.54 -7.29 -4.41
CA LEU A 204 22.35 -8.36 -5.38
C LEU A 204 23.66 -9.09 -5.72
N ALA A 205 24.77 -8.34 -5.82
CA ALA A 205 26.09 -8.96 -6.01
C ALA A 205 26.47 -9.89 -4.84
N GLY A 206 26.12 -9.50 -3.60
CA GLY A 206 26.33 -10.31 -2.41
C GLY A 206 25.45 -11.57 -2.31
N LEU A 207 24.34 -11.62 -3.08
CA LEU A 207 23.45 -12.78 -3.15
C LEU A 207 23.86 -13.82 -4.19
N ARG A 208 24.88 -13.52 -5.01
CA ARG A 208 25.48 -14.53 -5.92
C ARG A 208 26.23 -15.58 -5.10
N PRO A 209 26.39 -16.79 -5.64
CA PRO A 209 27.19 -17.83 -5.00
C PRO A 209 28.60 -17.33 -4.70
N PRO A 210 29.18 -17.64 -3.53
CA PRO A 210 30.55 -17.27 -3.21
C PRO A 210 31.50 -17.89 -4.23
N ARG A 211 32.45 -17.10 -4.72
CA ARG A 211 33.51 -17.63 -5.57
C ARG A 211 34.42 -18.53 -4.72
N PRO A 212 34.90 -19.66 -5.27
CA PRO A 212 35.89 -20.48 -4.58
C PRO A 212 37.08 -19.61 -4.14
N GLY A 213 37.37 -19.55 -2.83
CA GLY A 213 38.46 -18.74 -2.25
C GLY A 213 38.07 -17.40 -1.64
N THR A 214 36.80 -16.99 -1.66
CA THR A 214 36.32 -15.85 -0.86
C THR A 214 35.81 -16.32 0.50
N LEU A 215 36.15 -15.54 1.55
CA LEU A 215 35.99 -15.81 2.97
C LEU A 215 34.78 -16.66 3.35
N PRO A 216 34.94 -17.69 4.21
CA PRO A 216 33.84 -18.46 4.74
C PRO A 216 33.07 -17.59 5.74
N GLY A 217 31.87 -17.19 5.38
CA GLY A 217 30.87 -16.71 6.34
C GLY A 217 30.26 -17.91 7.07
N GLY A 218 31.07 -18.63 7.85
CA GLY A 218 30.59 -19.70 8.69
C GLY A 218 29.86 -19.12 9.90
N ARG A 219 28.58 -19.41 10.02
CA ARG A 219 27.93 -19.53 11.34
C ARG A 219 27.62 -20.99 11.57
N SER A 220 28.31 -21.53 12.56
CA SER A 220 27.90 -22.76 13.26
C SER A 220 26.64 -22.50 14.04
#